data_2d0769440e79778523cf917eb2f2d74b
#
_entry.id   2d0769440e79778523cf917eb2f2d74b
#
_cell.length_a   1.000
_cell.length_b   1.000
_cell.length_c   1.000
_cell.angle_alpha   90.00
_cell.angle_beta   90.00
_cell.angle_gamma   90.00
#
_symmetry.space_group_name_H-M   'P 1'
#
loop_
_entity.id
_entity.type
_entity.pdbx_description
1 polymer ?
#
loop_
_entity_poly.entity_id
_entity_poly.type
_entity_poly.pdbx_seq_one_letter_code
_entity_poly.pdbx_strand_id
1 'polypeptide(L)'
;MKRILLPLLLATVSLTSSAAGPLRIAILGDSYSTFEGYMSPAINELWYYPADSKRHNKANDVVSVEQTWWMQVTGRLGATLVQNNSYSGSTIAFQGYARQKEAANDGHSLRPGHPADYSPRSFIARAVNIGDSIGAPDLLLVFGGTNDSWAGTPVGDYQWGRWTRADLFTYRPALARLCRDLREMYPAMRVVFLINEGLRPEIVESTHVITKYYGYEYLNLSDIDKQGGHPSHKGMTSIADQVCKYLKGE
;
A
#
# COMPACT_ATOMS: atom_id res chain seq x y z
N MET A 1 -10.77 -14.58 -64.86
CA MET A 1 -10.59 -13.96 -63.55
C MET A 1 -9.43 -14.63 -62.81
N LYS A 2 -8.26 -14.01 -62.77
CA LYS A 2 -7.06 -14.54 -62.08
C LYS A 2 -7.07 -14.05 -60.64
N ARG A 3 -7.15 -14.96 -59.68
CA ARG A 3 -7.02 -14.65 -58.24
C ARG A 3 -5.54 -14.51 -57.92
N ILE A 4 -5.13 -13.31 -57.48
CA ILE A 4 -3.80 -13.03 -56.97
C ILE A 4 -3.83 -13.39 -55.48
N LEU A 5 -3.09 -14.44 -55.10
CA LEU A 5 -2.81 -14.78 -53.70
C LEU A 5 -1.65 -13.88 -53.21
N LEU A 6 -1.93 -12.99 -52.28
CA LEU A 6 -0.92 -12.19 -51.59
C LEU A 6 -0.34 -13.02 -50.43
N PRO A 7 0.98 -13.23 -50.32
CA PRO A 7 1.54 -13.97 -49.20
C PRO A 7 1.48 -13.11 -47.93
N LEU A 8 0.87 -13.65 -46.89
CA LEU A 8 0.85 -13.08 -45.54
C LEU A 8 2.25 -13.23 -44.91
N LEU A 9 3.00 -12.15 -44.85
CA LEU A 9 4.30 -12.13 -44.22
C LEU A 9 4.07 -12.11 -42.70
N LEU A 10 4.23 -13.25 -42.01
CA LEU A 10 4.27 -13.32 -40.55
C LEU A 10 5.58 -12.70 -40.08
N ALA A 11 5.51 -11.46 -39.61
CA ALA A 11 6.62 -10.84 -38.90
C ALA A 11 6.71 -11.50 -37.52
N THR A 12 7.68 -12.36 -37.30
CA THR A 12 8.09 -12.85 -35.99
C THR A 12 8.77 -11.68 -35.25
N VAL A 13 8.03 -11.06 -34.36
CA VAL A 13 8.62 -10.11 -33.40
C VAL A 13 9.43 -10.95 -32.40
N SER A 14 10.74 -11.01 -32.61
CA SER A 14 11.68 -11.52 -31.61
C SER A 14 11.67 -10.55 -30.45
N LEU A 15 10.99 -10.93 -29.37
CA LEU A 15 11.15 -10.28 -28.05
C LEU A 15 12.61 -10.51 -27.61
N THR A 16 13.48 -9.57 -27.95
CA THR A 16 14.79 -9.50 -27.30
C THR A 16 14.52 -9.21 -25.85
N SER A 17 14.70 -10.21 -24.98
CA SER A 17 14.81 -10.04 -23.54
C SER A 17 15.99 -9.09 -23.31
N SER A 18 15.72 -7.81 -23.19
CA SER A 18 16.65 -6.88 -22.54
C SER A 18 16.89 -7.47 -21.16
N ALA A 19 18.14 -7.59 -20.74
CA ALA A 19 18.48 -7.95 -19.36
C ALA A 19 18.04 -6.78 -18.47
N ALA A 20 16.74 -6.74 -18.18
CA ALA A 20 16.20 -5.85 -17.18
C ALA A 20 16.87 -6.23 -15.86
N GLY A 21 17.40 -5.26 -15.13
CA GLY A 21 17.93 -5.47 -13.80
C GLY A 21 16.89 -6.12 -12.87
N PRO A 22 17.24 -6.45 -11.63
CA PRO A 22 16.28 -7.03 -10.69
C PRO A 22 15.05 -6.11 -10.54
N LEU A 23 13.87 -6.72 -10.41
CA LEU A 23 12.59 -6.03 -10.19
C LEU A 23 12.72 -5.04 -9.03
N ARG A 24 12.38 -3.79 -9.25
CA ARG A 24 12.46 -2.70 -8.26
C ARG A 24 11.11 -2.51 -7.59
N ILE A 25 11.03 -2.76 -6.28
CA ILE A 25 9.78 -2.74 -5.50
C ILE A 25 9.80 -1.56 -4.52
N ALA A 26 8.68 -0.84 -4.43
CA ALA A 26 8.39 0.06 -3.31
C ALA A 26 7.14 -0.39 -2.56
N ILE A 27 7.07 0.00 -1.29
CA ILE A 27 5.96 -0.25 -0.39
C ILE A 27 5.35 1.10 0.04
N LEU A 28 4.05 1.22 -0.09
CA LEU A 28 3.26 2.29 0.52
C LEU A 28 2.27 1.65 1.47
N GLY A 29 2.55 1.70 2.78
CA GLY A 29 1.83 0.90 3.77
C GLY A 29 1.43 1.64 5.04
N ASP A 30 0.78 0.90 5.92
CA ASP A 30 0.49 1.28 7.30
C ASP A 30 1.38 0.52 8.30
N SER A 31 0.90 0.31 9.53
CA SER A 31 1.66 -0.39 10.58
C SER A 31 2.09 -1.81 10.20
N TYR A 32 1.32 -2.52 9.36
CA TYR A 32 1.61 -3.88 8.92
C TYR A 32 2.89 -3.98 8.07
N SER A 33 3.38 -2.85 7.59
CA SER A 33 4.55 -2.78 6.71
C SER A 33 5.74 -2.02 7.30
N THR A 34 5.63 -1.55 8.56
CA THR A 34 6.73 -0.84 9.21
C THR A 34 7.76 -1.79 9.83
N PHE A 35 9.02 -1.35 9.91
CA PHE A 35 10.06 -1.95 10.73
C PHE A 35 11.18 -0.93 10.96
N GLU A 36 11.72 -0.86 12.19
CA GLU A 36 12.78 0.09 12.57
C GLU A 36 14.00 -0.03 11.65
N GLY A 37 14.52 1.13 11.21
CA GLY A 37 15.69 1.22 10.32
C GLY A 37 15.39 1.07 8.82
N TYR A 38 14.16 0.76 8.42
CA TYR A 38 13.80 0.47 7.02
C TYR A 38 12.76 1.41 6.41
N MET A 39 12.31 2.41 7.17
CA MET A 39 11.35 3.39 6.63
C MET A 39 12.05 4.54 5.91
N SER A 40 11.43 4.98 4.83
CA SER A 40 11.84 6.16 4.08
C SER A 40 10.61 7.07 3.83
N PRO A 41 10.51 8.19 4.54
CA PRO A 41 11.49 8.77 5.48
C PRO A 41 11.56 8.05 6.84
N ALA A 42 12.74 8.11 7.47
CA ALA A 42 13.00 7.43 8.75
C ALA A 42 12.19 7.99 9.96
N ILE A 43 11.58 9.15 9.79
CA ILE A 43 10.73 9.80 10.82
C ILE A 43 9.33 9.18 10.91
N ASN A 44 8.95 8.32 9.98
CA ASN A 44 7.65 7.67 9.98
C ASN A 44 7.42 6.87 11.28
N GLU A 45 6.21 6.91 11.81
CA GLU A 45 5.83 6.14 13.01
C GLU A 45 5.85 4.64 12.71
N LEU A 46 6.30 3.85 13.69
CA LEU A 46 6.59 2.43 13.54
C LEU A 46 5.69 1.59 14.46
N TRP A 47 5.50 0.32 14.08
CA TRP A 47 4.91 -0.72 14.93
C TRP A 47 5.90 -1.82 15.28
N TYR A 48 6.73 -2.26 14.32
CA TYR A 48 7.66 -3.36 14.50
C TYR A 48 9.08 -2.86 14.78
N TYR A 49 9.74 -3.54 15.70
CA TYR A 49 11.06 -3.21 16.21
C TYR A 49 11.89 -4.48 16.39
N PRO A 50 13.24 -4.40 16.32
CA PRO A 50 14.13 -5.51 16.67
C PRO A 50 13.90 -6.01 18.11
N ALA A 51 14.26 -7.26 18.38
CA ALA A 51 14.05 -7.92 19.67
C ALA A 51 14.70 -7.17 20.86
N ASP A 52 15.82 -6.50 20.63
CA ASP A 52 16.59 -5.73 21.62
C ASP A 52 16.12 -4.28 21.80
N SER A 53 15.21 -3.83 20.93
CA SER A 53 14.61 -2.49 21.06
C SER A 53 13.71 -2.40 22.28
N LYS A 54 13.87 -1.32 23.07
CA LYS A 54 13.00 -1.01 24.19
C LYS A 54 11.53 -0.72 23.76
N ARG A 55 11.33 -0.46 22.46
CA ARG A 55 10.01 -0.19 21.86
C ARG A 55 9.35 -1.45 21.31
N HIS A 56 10.06 -2.59 21.32
CA HIS A 56 9.50 -3.85 20.84
C HIS A 56 8.25 -4.26 21.62
N ASN A 57 7.17 -4.54 20.89
CA ASN A 57 5.95 -5.06 21.48
C ASN A 57 6.10 -6.56 21.77
N LYS A 58 6.33 -6.91 23.04
CA LYS A 58 6.54 -8.31 23.50
C LYS A 58 5.34 -9.24 23.24
N ALA A 59 4.17 -8.68 22.87
CA ALA A 59 3.00 -9.48 22.49
C ALA A 59 3.02 -9.88 21.01
N ASN A 60 4.09 -9.52 20.24
CA ASN A 60 4.24 -9.89 18.84
C ASN A 60 5.64 -10.50 18.61
N ASP A 61 5.72 -11.54 17.81
CA ASP A 61 6.92 -12.36 17.58
C ASP A 61 7.72 -11.95 16.33
N VAL A 62 7.36 -10.86 15.67
CA VAL A 62 8.16 -10.28 14.58
C VAL A 62 9.27 -9.44 15.19
N VAL A 63 10.48 -9.96 15.18
CA VAL A 63 11.65 -9.39 15.88
C VAL A 63 12.82 -9.06 14.97
N SER A 64 12.72 -9.39 13.69
CA SER A 64 13.71 -9.02 12.68
C SER A 64 13.06 -8.63 11.36
N VAL A 65 13.76 -7.84 10.56
CA VAL A 65 13.24 -7.35 9.28
C VAL A 65 12.99 -8.47 8.27
N GLU A 66 13.78 -9.53 8.33
CA GLU A 66 13.65 -10.71 7.45
C GLU A 66 12.31 -11.42 7.65
N GLN A 67 11.68 -11.25 8.81
CA GLN A 67 10.36 -11.78 9.12
C GLN A 67 9.22 -10.98 8.54
N THR A 68 9.46 -9.73 8.09
CA THR A 68 8.41 -8.90 7.50
C THR A 68 7.97 -9.45 6.13
N TRP A 69 6.69 -9.29 5.81
CA TRP A 69 6.13 -9.80 4.57
C TRP A 69 6.84 -9.24 3.32
N TRP A 70 7.14 -7.94 3.32
CA TRP A 70 7.75 -7.27 2.18
C TRP A 70 9.23 -7.65 1.99
N MET A 71 9.99 -7.91 3.05
CA MET A 71 11.35 -8.42 2.95
C MET A 71 11.36 -9.85 2.40
N GLN A 72 10.42 -10.70 2.87
CA GLN A 72 10.25 -12.05 2.33
C GLN A 72 9.87 -12.03 0.85
N VAL A 73 8.93 -11.15 0.43
CA VAL A 73 8.56 -10.98 -1.00
C VAL A 73 9.77 -10.57 -1.82
N THR A 74 10.50 -9.55 -1.36
CA THR A 74 11.70 -9.05 -2.05
C THR A 74 12.75 -10.14 -2.23
N GLY A 75 13.05 -10.89 -1.18
CA GLY A 75 14.02 -12.00 -1.24
C GLY A 75 13.60 -13.15 -2.16
N ARG A 76 12.32 -13.57 -2.09
CA ARG A 76 11.78 -14.70 -2.89
C ARG A 76 11.65 -14.37 -4.38
N LEU A 77 11.51 -13.10 -4.74
CA LEU A 77 11.45 -12.64 -6.13
C LEU A 77 12.83 -12.23 -6.68
N GLY A 78 13.89 -12.25 -5.85
CA GLY A 78 15.19 -11.69 -6.24
C GLY A 78 15.10 -10.21 -6.61
N ALA A 79 14.17 -9.48 -5.97
CA ALA A 79 13.88 -8.08 -6.25
C ALA A 79 14.72 -7.14 -5.38
N THR A 80 14.76 -5.86 -5.74
CA THR A 80 15.36 -4.79 -4.95
C THR A 80 14.28 -3.96 -4.28
N LEU A 81 14.28 -3.84 -2.95
CA LEU A 81 13.46 -2.87 -2.24
C LEU A 81 14.09 -1.48 -2.40
N VAL A 82 13.43 -0.59 -3.14
CA VAL A 82 13.93 0.78 -3.37
C VAL A 82 13.41 1.77 -2.34
N GLN A 83 12.22 1.50 -1.79
CA GLN A 83 11.63 2.35 -0.76
C GLN A 83 10.56 1.59 0.04
N ASN A 84 10.51 1.82 1.35
CA ASN A 84 9.35 1.51 2.17
C ASN A 84 8.85 2.79 2.85
N ASN A 85 7.78 3.38 2.28
CA ASN A 85 7.13 4.57 2.82
C ASN A 85 5.86 4.18 3.59
N SER A 86 6.03 3.33 4.62
CA SER A 86 4.95 2.94 5.51
C SER A 86 4.92 3.79 6.77
N TYR A 87 3.73 4.03 7.32
CA TYR A 87 3.51 4.86 8.52
C TYR A 87 2.44 4.22 9.40
N SER A 88 2.79 3.86 10.63
CA SER A 88 1.86 3.23 11.58
C SER A 88 0.65 4.11 11.87
N GLY A 89 -0.55 3.52 11.83
CA GLY A 89 -1.81 4.24 12.08
C GLY A 89 -2.29 5.13 10.92
N SER A 90 -1.59 5.18 9.79
CA SER A 90 -2.00 6.02 8.66
C SER A 90 -3.23 5.49 7.95
N THR A 91 -4.05 6.41 7.45
CA THR A 91 -5.27 6.17 6.68
C THR A 91 -5.09 6.62 5.23
N ILE A 92 -5.88 6.07 4.32
CA ILE A 92 -5.98 6.57 2.94
C ILE A 92 -6.69 7.92 2.96
N ALA A 93 -7.83 8.00 3.66
CA ALA A 93 -8.55 9.24 3.87
C ALA A 93 -7.77 10.21 4.80
N PHE A 94 -8.16 11.47 4.78
CA PHE A 94 -7.64 12.48 5.70
C PHE A 94 -8.22 12.34 7.11
N GLN A 95 -9.29 11.56 7.29
CA GLN A 95 -9.81 11.22 8.59
C GLN A 95 -9.06 10.03 9.17
N GLY A 96 -8.55 10.18 10.40
CA GLY A 96 -8.02 9.08 11.20
C GLY A 96 -8.84 8.83 12.46
N TYR A 97 -8.22 8.17 13.43
CA TYR A 97 -8.84 7.85 14.71
C TYR A 97 -9.29 9.11 15.45
N ALA A 98 -10.51 9.09 16.00
CA ALA A 98 -10.96 10.13 16.90
C ALA A 98 -10.02 10.14 18.13
N ARG A 99 -9.43 11.30 18.45
CA ARG A 99 -8.53 11.41 19.60
C ARG A 99 -9.29 11.15 20.90
N GLN A 100 -8.83 10.21 21.68
CA GLN A 100 -9.05 10.21 23.11
C GLN A 100 -8.32 11.43 23.71
N LYS A 101 -8.85 11.99 24.80
CA LYS A 101 -8.47 13.29 25.40
C LYS A 101 -6.98 13.54 25.70
N GLU A 102 -6.10 12.57 25.52
CA GLU A 102 -4.74 12.57 26.06
C GLU A 102 -3.60 12.80 25.02
N ALA A 103 -3.91 12.93 23.75
CA ALA A 103 -2.87 13.16 22.72
C ALA A 103 -2.71 14.65 22.34
N ALA A 104 -2.78 15.55 23.31
CA ALA A 104 -2.81 17.00 23.09
C ALA A 104 -1.43 17.67 22.86
N ASN A 105 -0.35 16.90 22.63
CA ASN A 105 1.01 17.48 22.61
C ASN A 105 1.67 17.57 21.22
N ASP A 106 0.95 17.39 20.13
CA ASP A 106 1.53 17.46 18.77
C ASP A 106 1.25 18.79 18.03
N GLY A 107 0.78 19.81 18.75
CA GLY A 107 0.51 21.15 18.19
C GLY A 107 -0.67 21.22 17.22
N HIS A 108 -1.34 20.11 16.93
CA HIS A 108 -2.52 20.04 16.07
C HIS A 108 -3.77 19.80 16.93
N SER A 109 -4.07 20.77 17.78
CA SER A 109 -5.26 20.78 18.64
C SER A 109 -6.54 20.72 17.80
N LEU A 110 -7.14 19.54 17.71
CA LEU A 110 -8.46 19.36 17.12
C LEU A 110 -9.51 19.75 18.17
N ARG A 111 -10.48 20.54 17.74
CA ARG A 111 -11.64 20.86 18.57
C ARG A 111 -12.40 19.56 18.91
N PRO A 112 -12.92 19.40 20.13
CA PRO A 112 -13.75 18.27 20.49
C PRO A 112 -14.88 18.08 19.48
N GLY A 113 -15.07 16.85 18.99
CA GLY A 113 -16.10 16.52 18.00
C GLY A 113 -15.69 16.67 16.53
N HIS A 114 -14.47 17.13 16.22
CA HIS A 114 -13.95 17.10 14.85
C HIS A 114 -13.12 15.84 14.59
N PRO A 115 -13.18 15.26 13.36
CA PRO A 115 -12.33 14.14 13.01
C PRO A 115 -10.85 14.54 13.08
N ALA A 116 -9.99 13.61 13.49
CA ALA A 116 -8.56 13.83 13.49
C ALA A 116 -8.05 14.00 12.06
N ASP A 117 -7.37 15.10 11.78
CA ASP A 117 -6.76 15.37 10.48
C ASP A 117 -5.46 14.58 10.32
N TYR A 118 -5.50 13.52 9.52
CA TYR A 118 -4.37 12.67 9.19
C TYR A 118 -3.76 13.01 7.83
N SER A 119 -4.19 14.11 7.19
CA SER A 119 -3.71 14.49 5.87
C SER A 119 -2.18 14.51 5.72
N PRO A 120 -1.36 14.95 6.69
CA PRO A 120 0.10 14.97 6.51
C PRO A 120 0.74 13.58 6.47
N ARG A 121 0.09 12.56 7.04
CA ARG A 121 0.56 11.17 7.08
C ARG A 121 -0.30 10.21 6.27
N SER A 122 -1.29 10.74 5.54
CA SER A 122 -2.16 9.93 4.67
C SER A 122 -1.38 9.25 3.55
N PHE A 123 -1.96 8.21 2.98
CA PHE A 123 -1.40 7.58 1.79
C PHE A 123 -1.25 8.57 0.63
N ILE A 124 -2.19 9.51 0.47
CA ILE A 124 -2.13 10.55 -0.56
C ILE A 124 -0.87 11.42 -0.40
N ALA A 125 -0.60 11.90 0.83
CA ALA A 125 0.56 12.76 1.08
C ALA A 125 1.89 12.02 0.86
N ARG A 126 1.95 10.71 1.15
CA ARG A 126 3.15 9.90 1.03
C ARG A 126 3.39 9.34 -0.36
N ALA A 127 2.37 9.32 -1.21
CA ALA A 127 2.47 8.83 -2.59
C ALA A 127 3.22 9.78 -3.54
N VAL A 128 3.43 11.04 -3.16
CA VAL A 128 4.06 12.04 -4.05
C VAL A 128 5.56 11.80 -4.29
N ASN A 129 6.22 11.01 -3.46
CA ASN A 129 7.66 10.74 -3.55
C ASN A 129 7.92 9.24 -3.46
N ILE A 130 7.49 8.48 -4.46
CA ILE A 130 7.74 7.04 -4.56
C ILE A 130 8.91 6.79 -5.49
N GLY A 131 9.98 6.17 -4.96
CA GLY A 131 11.18 5.83 -5.70
C GLY A 131 12.46 6.23 -4.99
N ASP A 132 13.55 6.24 -5.73
CA ASP A 132 14.89 6.59 -5.28
C ASP A 132 15.60 7.48 -6.31
N SER A 133 16.91 7.68 -6.16
CA SER A 133 17.73 8.48 -7.09
C SER A 133 17.79 7.92 -8.51
N ILE A 134 17.42 6.65 -8.73
CA ILE A 134 17.37 6.02 -10.06
C ILE A 134 16.02 6.31 -10.74
N GLY A 135 14.96 6.56 -9.98
CA GLY A 135 13.63 6.88 -10.49
C GLY A 135 12.51 6.07 -9.83
N ALA A 136 11.35 6.05 -10.48
CA ALA A 136 10.20 5.27 -10.01
C ALA A 136 10.52 3.76 -9.96
N PRO A 137 9.91 3.00 -9.01
CA PRO A 137 10.00 1.55 -9.00
C PRO A 137 9.19 0.93 -10.16
N ASP A 138 9.45 -0.35 -10.46
CA ASP A 138 8.66 -1.12 -11.42
C ASP A 138 7.31 -1.54 -10.82
N LEU A 139 7.30 -1.81 -9.51
CA LEU A 139 6.14 -2.30 -8.76
C LEU A 139 5.96 -1.53 -7.45
N LEU A 140 4.75 -1.03 -7.23
CA LEU A 140 4.30 -0.50 -5.94
C LEU A 140 3.29 -1.46 -5.32
N LEU A 141 3.57 -1.92 -4.11
CA LEU A 141 2.62 -2.65 -3.27
C LEU A 141 1.99 -1.68 -2.27
N VAL A 142 0.69 -1.46 -2.38
CA VAL A 142 -0.07 -0.56 -1.50
C VAL A 142 -0.83 -1.40 -0.49
N PHE A 143 -0.43 -1.36 0.78
CA PHE A 143 -1.11 -2.09 1.85
C PHE A 143 -1.77 -1.12 2.83
N GLY A 144 -3.05 -0.82 2.59
CA GLY A 144 -3.80 0.19 3.33
C GLY A 144 -5.29 -0.09 3.43
N GLY A 145 -6.03 0.87 4.01
CA GLY A 145 -7.46 0.74 4.28
C GLY A 145 -7.79 0.08 5.62
N THR A 146 -6.82 -0.58 6.27
CA THR A 146 -7.02 -1.18 7.60
C THR A 146 -7.39 -0.12 8.63
N ASN A 147 -6.63 0.97 8.69
CA ASN A 147 -6.89 2.05 9.63
C ASN A 147 -8.16 2.84 9.28
N ASP A 148 -8.49 2.99 7.99
CA ASP A 148 -9.77 3.58 7.58
C ASP A 148 -10.96 2.75 8.08
N SER A 149 -10.86 1.42 7.98
CA SER A 149 -11.86 0.50 8.49
C SER A 149 -11.99 0.59 10.02
N TRP A 150 -10.88 0.54 10.74
CA TRP A 150 -10.86 0.53 12.22
C TRP A 150 -11.22 1.89 12.83
N ALA A 151 -10.82 2.99 12.21
CA ALA A 151 -11.17 4.34 12.65
C ALA A 151 -12.62 4.71 12.35
N GLY A 152 -13.38 3.87 11.65
CA GLY A 152 -14.74 4.17 11.25
C GLY A 152 -14.82 5.31 10.24
N THR A 153 -13.80 5.49 9.39
CA THR A 153 -13.80 6.51 8.35
C THR A 153 -15.07 6.46 7.51
N PRO A 154 -15.81 7.56 7.33
CA PRO A 154 -16.97 7.59 6.46
C PRO A 154 -16.59 7.17 5.03
N VAL A 155 -17.45 6.39 4.39
CA VAL A 155 -17.14 5.87 3.05
C VAL A 155 -17.25 6.97 1.99
N GLY A 156 -18.24 7.85 2.10
CA GLY A 156 -18.52 8.90 1.11
C GLY A 156 -19.09 8.35 -0.19
N ASP A 157 -19.39 9.26 -1.13
CA ASP A 157 -19.85 8.89 -2.46
C ASP A 157 -18.69 8.57 -3.41
N TYR A 158 -18.95 7.82 -4.49
CA TYR A 158 -18.00 7.67 -5.57
C TYR A 158 -17.80 8.99 -6.31
N GLN A 159 -16.56 9.49 -6.30
CA GLN A 159 -16.18 10.75 -6.93
C GLN A 159 -14.86 10.57 -7.70
N TRP A 160 -14.89 10.89 -9.00
CA TRP A 160 -13.80 10.59 -9.92
C TRP A 160 -12.94 11.82 -10.29
N GLY A 161 -13.22 12.96 -9.69
CA GLY A 161 -12.49 14.21 -9.93
C GLY A 161 -13.10 15.39 -9.17
N ARG A 162 -12.46 16.58 -9.31
CA ARG A 162 -12.89 17.83 -8.68
C ARG A 162 -13.04 17.75 -7.15
N TRP A 163 -12.19 16.96 -6.50
CA TRP A 163 -12.22 16.81 -5.04
C TRP A 163 -11.86 18.11 -4.35
N THR A 164 -12.67 18.47 -3.38
CA THR A 164 -12.32 19.46 -2.35
C THR A 164 -11.53 18.77 -1.24
N ARG A 165 -10.87 19.57 -0.37
CA ARG A 165 -10.23 19.01 0.82
C ARG A 165 -11.22 18.23 1.71
N ALA A 166 -12.46 18.72 1.83
CA ALA A 166 -13.49 18.09 2.65
C ALA A 166 -13.87 16.69 2.15
N ASP A 167 -13.94 16.49 0.83
CA ASP A 167 -14.24 15.17 0.25
C ASP A 167 -13.22 14.13 0.66
N LEU A 168 -11.94 14.52 0.79
CA LEU A 168 -10.83 13.62 1.14
C LEU A 168 -10.86 13.14 2.60
N PHE A 169 -11.77 13.64 3.42
CA PHE A 169 -12.05 13.05 4.74
C PHE A 169 -12.94 11.80 4.66
N THR A 170 -13.35 11.40 3.48
CA THR A 170 -14.11 10.18 3.23
C THR A 170 -13.30 9.22 2.35
N TYR A 171 -13.54 7.90 2.51
CA TYR A 171 -12.67 6.86 1.96
C TYR A 171 -12.67 6.82 0.42
N ARG A 172 -13.86 6.78 -0.22
CA ARG A 172 -13.99 6.67 -1.68
C ARG A 172 -13.33 7.82 -2.43
N PRO A 173 -13.61 9.08 -2.11
CA PRO A 173 -12.94 10.22 -2.73
C PRO A 173 -11.42 10.20 -2.51
N ALA A 174 -10.97 9.85 -1.29
CA ALA A 174 -9.55 9.81 -0.97
C ALA A 174 -8.82 8.70 -1.74
N LEU A 175 -9.39 7.50 -1.81
CA LEU A 175 -8.82 6.39 -2.59
C LEU A 175 -8.79 6.71 -4.09
N ALA A 176 -9.88 7.29 -4.62
CA ALA A 176 -9.93 7.72 -6.02
C ALA A 176 -8.86 8.79 -6.33
N ARG A 177 -8.66 9.72 -5.40
CA ARG A 177 -7.60 10.73 -5.50
C ARG A 177 -6.22 10.10 -5.48
N LEU A 178 -5.95 9.16 -4.56
CA LEU A 178 -4.69 8.42 -4.49
C LEU A 178 -4.41 7.68 -5.80
N CYS A 179 -5.39 6.93 -6.31
CA CYS A 179 -5.25 6.19 -7.56
C CYS A 179 -4.97 7.12 -8.76
N ARG A 180 -5.67 8.25 -8.86
CA ARG A 180 -5.40 9.24 -9.90
C ARG A 180 -3.99 9.78 -9.80
N ASP A 181 -3.58 10.23 -8.62
CA ASP A 181 -2.28 10.84 -8.41
C ASP A 181 -1.14 9.85 -8.73
N LEU A 182 -1.26 8.58 -8.34
CA LEU A 182 -0.31 7.53 -8.72
C LEU A 182 -0.25 7.33 -10.24
N ARG A 183 -1.40 7.35 -10.92
CA ARG A 183 -1.46 7.18 -12.38
C ARG A 183 -0.83 8.35 -13.13
N GLU A 184 -1.05 9.58 -12.65
CA GLU A 184 -0.50 10.79 -13.26
C GLU A 184 1.02 10.90 -13.02
N MET A 185 1.48 10.60 -11.80
CA MET A 185 2.90 10.72 -11.44
C MET A 185 3.77 9.54 -11.95
N TYR A 186 3.20 8.33 -12.00
CA TYR A 186 3.94 7.09 -12.28
C TYR A 186 3.22 6.21 -13.31
N PRO A 187 3.02 6.69 -14.55
CA PRO A 187 2.14 6.03 -15.54
C PRO A 187 2.63 4.64 -15.99
N ALA A 188 3.92 4.32 -15.83
CA ALA A 188 4.49 3.03 -16.20
C ALA A 188 4.62 2.04 -15.02
N MET A 189 4.36 2.50 -13.78
CA MET A 189 4.52 1.68 -12.58
C MET A 189 3.34 0.71 -12.42
N ARG A 190 3.64 -0.57 -12.26
CA ARG A 190 2.63 -1.55 -11.84
C ARG A 190 2.23 -1.27 -10.39
N VAL A 191 0.94 -1.26 -10.08
CA VAL A 191 0.44 -0.99 -8.73
C VAL A 191 -0.53 -2.11 -8.34
N VAL A 192 -0.28 -2.73 -7.18
CA VAL A 192 -1.12 -3.77 -6.60
C VAL A 192 -1.56 -3.35 -5.20
N PHE A 193 -2.87 -3.26 -4.99
CA PHE A 193 -3.46 -2.99 -3.68
C PHE A 193 -3.63 -4.29 -2.91
N LEU A 194 -3.04 -4.38 -1.72
CA LEU A 194 -3.21 -5.50 -0.79
C LEU A 194 -4.34 -5.15 0.18
N ILE A 195 -5.39 -5.94 0.17
CA ILE A 195 -6.59 -5.73 0.99
C ILE A 195 -6.56 -6.70 2.15
N ASN A 196 -6.44 -6.17 3.37
CA ASN A 196 -6.45 -6.97 4.59
C ASN A 196 -7.79 -7.71 4.76
N GLU A 197 -7.76 -8.85 5.45
CA GLU A 197 -8.97 -9.54 5.86
C GLU A 197 -9.70 -8.81 7.01
N GLY A 198 -11.00 -9.05 7.13
CA GLY A 198 -11.81 -8.54 8.24
C GLY A 198 -12.06 -7.03 8.21
N LEU A 199 -11.85 -6.37 7.09
CA LEU A 199 -12.23 -4.97 6.90
C LEU A 199 -13.75 -4.85 6.75
N ARG A 200 -14.28 -3.65 7.00
CA ARG A 200 -15.68 -3.34 6.69
C ARG A 200 -15.97 -3.61 5.21
N PRO A 201 -17.09 -4.29 4.87
CA PRO A 201 -17.42 -4.66 3.50
C PRO A 201 -17.38 -3.48 2.52
N GLU A 202 -17.83 -2.30 2.96
CA GLU A 202 -17.87 -1.09 2.13
C GLU A 202 -16.45 -0.59 1.76
N ILE A 203 -15.46 -0.80 2.63
CA ILE A 203 -14.05 -0.49 2.36
C ILE A 203 -13.52 -1.43 1.29
N VAL A 204 -13.76 -2.75 1.44
CA VAL A 204 -13.34 -3.77 0.48
C VAL A 204 -13.95 -3.52 -0.89
N GLU A 205 -15.28 -3.38 -0.95
CA GLU A 205 -16.02 -3.09 -2.21
C GLU A 205 -15.51 -1.81 -2.88
N SER A 206 -15.36 -0.74 -2.12
CA SER A 206 -14.87 0.55 -2.64
C SER A 206 -13.47 0.40 -3.24
N THR A 207 -12.59 -0.40 -2.59
CA THR A 207 -11.24 -0.65 -3.11
C THR A 207 -11.31 -1.40 -4.44
N HIS A 208 -12.13 -2.44 -4.55
CA HIS A 208 -12.31 -3.18 -5.81
C HIS A 208 -12.80 -2.28 -6.95
N VAL A 209 -13.85 -1.49 -6.69
CA VAL A 209 -14.45 -0.60 -7.70
C VAL A 209 -13.46 0.46 -8.17
N ILE A 210 -12.78 1.11 -7.24
CA ILE A 210 -11.92 2.25 -7.56
C ILE A 210 -10.61 1.80 -8.21
N THR A 211 -9.97 0.75 -7.70
CA THR A 211 -8.74 0.21 -8.32
C THR A 211 -9.01 -0.26 -9.74
N LYS A 212 -10.12 -0.99 -9.97
CA LYS A 212 -10.54 -1.42 -11.30
C LYS A 212 -10.79 -0.25 -12.25
N TYR A 213 -11.43 0.82 -11.78
CA TYR A 213 -11.68 2.03 -12.59
C TYR A 213 -10.37 2.68 -13.09
N TYR A 214 -9.33 2.69 -12.24
CA TYR A 214 -8.02 3.23 -12.60
C TYR A 214 -7.10 2.23 -13.30
N GLY A 215 -7.54 0.97 -13.51
CA GLY A 215 -6.76 -0.08 -14.15
C GLY A 215 -5.67 -0.66 -13.24
N TYR A 216 -5.83 -0.54 -11.93
CA TYR A 216 -4.93 -1.13 -10.94
C TYR A 216 -5.39 -2.51 -10.51
N GLU A 217 -4.43 -3.29 -10.06
CA GLU A 217 -4.64 -4.64 -9.54
C GLU A 217 -4.93 -4.61 -8.04
N TYR A 218 -5.61 -5.64 -7.54
CA TYR A 218 -5.78 -5.86 -6.10
C TYR A 218 -5.70 -7.34 -5.75
N LEU A 219 -5.29 -7.61 -4.52
CA LEU A 219 -5.25 -8.94 -3.92
C LEU A 219 -5.97 -8.89 -2.56
N ASN A 220 -7.05 -9.67 -2.41
CA ASN A 220 -7.65 -9.90 -1.11
C ASN A 220 -6.80 -10.93 -0.35
N LEU A 221 -6.28 -10.52 0.79
CA LEU A 221 -5.53 -11.39 1.68
C LEU A 221 -6.46 -12.14 2.63
N SER A 222 -6.06 -13.34 3.03
CA SER A 222 -6.76 -14.19 3.98
C SER A 222 -5.78 -14.93 4.90
N ASP A 223 -6.29 -15.56 5.94
CA ASP A 223 -5.52 -16.44 6.83
C ASP A 223 -4.26 -15.76 7.42
N ILE A 224 -4.40 -14.51 7.82
CA ILE A 224 -3.34 -13.74 8.45
C ILE A 224 -3.38 -13.95 9.96
N ASP A 225 -2.47 -14.79 10.48
CA ASP A 225 -2.28 -14.94 11.91
C ASP A 225 -1.83 -13.62 12.55
N LYS A 226 -2.48 -13.23 13.68
CA LYS A 226 -2.27 -11.91 14.30
C LYS A 226 -2.00 -12.03 15.80
N GLN A 227 -1.07 -11.21 16.25
CA GLN A 227 -0.72 -11.02 17.65
C GLN A 227 -0.83 -9.54 17.99
N GLY A 228 -1.64 -9.18 18.98
CA GLY A 228 -1.89 -7.76 19.30
C GLY A 228 -2.56 -6.97 18.16
N GLY A 229 -3.39 -7.62 17.33
CA GLY A 229 -4.07 -7.02 16.20
C GLY A 229 -3.20 -6.83 14.93
N HIS A 230 -1.92 -7.21 14.99
CA HIS A 230 -0.97 -7.09 13.88
C HIS A 230 -0.44 -8.46 13.46
N PRO A 231 -0.05 -8.66 12.19
CA PRO A 231 0.50 -9.91 11.72
C PRO A 231 1.64 -10.42 12.62
N SER A 232 1.54 -11.69 13.05
CA SER A 232 2.66 -12.43 13.64
C SER A 232 3.68 -12.80 12.56
N HIS A 233 4.81 -13.39 12.93
CA HIS A 233 5.75 -13.95 11.95
C HIS A 233 5.05 -14.92 10.99
N LYS A 234 4.17 -15.79 11.50
CA LYS A 234 3.35 -16.68 10.67
C LYS A 234 2.42 -15.89 9.74
N GLY A 235 1.78 -14.83 10.24
CA GLY A 235 0.93 -13.96 9.43
C GLY A 235 1.71 -13.21 8.36
N MET A 236 2.90 -12.71 8.68
CA MET A 236 3.81 -12.09 7.71
C MET A 236 4.20 -13.06 6.58
N THR A 237 4.47 -14.33 6.93
CA THR A 237 4.78 -15.37 5.95
C THR A 237 3.57 -15.68 5.07
N SER A 238 2.37 -15.79 5.65
CA SER A 238 1.12 -15.97 4.88
C SER A 238 0.89 -14.84 3.87
N ILE A 239 1.09 -13.59 4.28
CA ILE A 239 1.00 -12.44 3.36
C ILE A 239 2.02 -12.59 2.21
N ALA A 240 3.28 -12.91 2.56
CA ALA A 240 4.33 -13.05 1.55
C ALA A 240 4.05 -14.19 0.55
N ASP A 241 3.52 -15.32 1.03
CA ASP A 241 3.12 -16.45 0.18
C ASP A 241 2.07 -16.04 -0.84
N GLN A 242 1.00 -15.37 -0.38
CA GLN A 242 -0.11 -14.92 -1.21
C GLN A 242 0.35 -13.88 -2.22
N VAL A 243 1.17 -12.91 -1.81
CA VAL A 243 1.71 -11.88 -2.71
C VAL A 243 2.63 -12.49 -3.76
N CYS A 244 3.56 -13.37 -3.37
CA CYS A 244 4.45 -14.02 -4.33
C CYS A 244 3.70 -14.88 -5.34
N LYS A 245 2.73 -15.67 -4.89
CA LYS A 245 1.87 -16.48 -5.75
C LYS A 245 1.13 -15.59 -6.76
N TYR A 246 0.48 -14.53 -6.31
CA TYR A 246 -0.22 -13.57 -7.15
C TYR A 246 0.69 -12.94 -8.20
N LEU A 247 1.88 -12.46 -7.79
CA LEU A 247 2.80 -11.77 -8.70
C LEU A 247 3.40 -12.71 -9.78
N LYS A 248 3.47 -14.02 -9.49
CA LYS A 248 3.92 -15.06 -10.44
C LYS A 248 2.80 -15.56 -11.36
N GLY A 249 1.53 -15.22 -11.07
CA GLY A 249 0.36 -15.70 -11.83
C GLY A 249 -0.02 -17.14 -11.51
N GLU A 250 0.25 -17.62 -10.31
CA GLU A 250 -0.01 -18.98 -9.81
C GLU A 250 -1.35 -19.08 -9.05
#